data_ad1acbf06ed49f3b7b74464201aa1a3a
#
_entry.id   ad1acbf06ed49f3b7b74464201aa1a3a
#
_cell.length_a   1.000
_cell.length_b   1.000
_cell.length_c   1.000
_cell.angle_alpha   90.00
_cell.angle_beta   90.00
_cell.angle_gamma   90.00
#
_symmetry.space_group_name_H-M   'P 1'
#
loop_
_entity.id
_entity.type
_entity.pdbx_description
1 polymer ?
#
loop_
_entity_poly.entity_id
_entity_poly.type
_entity_poly.pdbx_seq_one_letter_code
_entity_poly.pdbx_strand_id
1 'polypeptide(L)'
;MIGLFTAVLMVAAPAAVRAQTVSGDGDIRGQISAVEHTVLAAPRQGRILEVKARLGERVAKGNALVRFDCRSPQAERDVARARLSAARAQHKVNKDLQAYQNISALEVELSGAEVERAAAELKVAEVRLGDCVVDAPFDGEVVGRNVNPYQWVSAGEPMLELSSVVRFEIEVVVPAAWLTRVKEGSALTFVADATGQTVAAKVARIVDRIDPVSQTVRLIATPTGEAVGVRPGMSGAVRFPASAGADS
;
A
#
# COMPACT_ATOMS: atom_id res chain seq x y z
N MET A 1 46.35 12.33 82.72
CA MET A 1 46.52 12.49 81.25
C MET A 1 45.16 12.31 80.66
N ILE A 2 44.51 13.40 80.36
CA ILE A 2 43.09 13.45 79.87
C ILE A 2 43.15 13.70 78.38
N GLY A 3 42.72 12.72 77.59
CA GLY A 3 42.66 12.83 76.10
C GLY A 3 41.28 13.39 75.64
N LEU A 4 41.35 14.53 75.06
CA LEU A 4 40.18 15.24 74.48
C LEU A 4 39.83 14.62 73.11
N PHE A 5 38.67 13.96 72.95
CA PHE A 5 38.12 13.49 71.69
C PHE A 5 37.27 14.60 71.13
N THR A 6 37.72 15.22 70.05
CA THR A 6 36.94 16.18 69.24
C THR A 6 36.08 15.43 68.18
N ALA A 7 34.77 15.41 68.36
CA ALA A 7 33.85 14.86 67.40
C ALA A 7 33.59 15.89 66.27
N VAL A 8 33.99 15.54 65.05
CA VAL A 8 33.66 16.32 63.83
C VAL A 8 32.29 15.93 63.34
N LEU A 9 31.35 16.83 63.42
CA LEU A 9 29.98 16.68 62.92
C LEU A 9 29.96 17.00 61.39
N MET A 10 29.84 15.97 60.56
CA MET A 10 29.79 16.13 59.14
C MET A 10 28.32 16.42 58.69
N VAL A 11 28.02 17.66 58.37
CA VAL A 11 26.71 18.09 57.85
C VAL A 11 26.64 17.72 56.40
N ALA A 12 25.82 16.71 56.04
CA ALA A 12 25.52 16.34 54.67
C ALA A 12 24.47 17.32 54.12
N ALA A 13 24.85 18.13 53.11
CA ALA A 13 23.95 18.98 52.38
C ALA A 13 23.05 18.13 51.44
N PRO A 14 21.73 18.38 51.37
CA PRO A 14 20.86 17.68 50.45
C PRO A 14 21.20 18.06 49.01
N ALA A 15 21.52 17.08 48.18
CA ALA A 15 21.68 17.25 46.74
C ALA A 15 20.30 17.64 46.15
N ALA A 16 20.18 18.88 45.71
CA ALA A 16 19.02 19.34 44.95
C ALA A 16 18.96 18.59 43.64
N VAL A 17 18.03 17.66 43.53
CA VAL A 17 17.64 17.04 42.26
C VAL A 17 17.06 18.15 41.40
N ARG A 18 17.86 18.65 40.45
CA ARG A 18 17.38 19.52 39.40
C ARG A 18 16.46 18.69 38.50
N ALA A 19 15.17 18.94 38.60
CA ALA A 19 14.22 18.51 37.58
C ALA A 19 14.65 19.13 36.25
N GLN A 20 15.17 18.31 35.33
CA GLN A 20 15.40 18.72 33.96
C GLN A 20 14.02 18.99 33.37
N THR A 21 13.66 20.26 33.21
CA THR A 21 12.55 20.68 32.39
C THR A 21 12.90 20.21 30.98
N VAL A 22 12.23 19.13 30.50
CA VAL A 22 12.22 18.74 29.12
C VAL A 22 11.59 19.92 28.39
N SER A 23 12.43 20.72 27.75
CA SER A 23 11.99 21.80 26.86
C SER A 23 11.13 21.15 25.79
N GLY A 24 9.84 21.51 25.72
CA GLY A 24 8.83 20.88 24.85
C GLY A 24 9.01 21.17 23.35
N ASP A 25 10.21 21.45 22.93
CA ASP A 25 10.63 21.68 21.54
C ASP A 25 11.61 20.59 21.09
N GLY A 26 11.33 19.34 21.52
CA GLY A 26 12.06 18.16 21.05
C GLY A 26 12.01 18.10 19.52
N ASP A 27 13.16 17.76 18.91
CA ASP A 27 13.31 17.55 17.46
C ASP A 27 12.18 16.64 16.94
N ILE A 28 11.13 17.24 16.39
CA ILE A 28 10.02 16.52 15.79
C ILE A 28 10.53 15.85 14.54
N ARG A 29 10.33 14.55 14.49
CA ARG A 29 10.77 13.73 13.39
C ARG A 29 9.60 13.36 12.51
N GLY A 30 9.85 13.33 11.21
CA GLY A 30 8.92 12.82 10.21
C GLY A 30 9.61 11.85 9.28
N GLN A 31 8.79 11.09 8.56
CA GLN A 31 9.24 10.17 7.54
C GLN A 31 8.39 10.37 6.28
N ILE A 32 9.05 10.32 5.13
CA ILE A 32 8.34 10.32 3.84
C ILE A 32 7.83 8.91 3.58
N SER A 33 6.52 8.79 3.39
CA SER A 33 5.83 7.55 3.07
C SER A 33 5.20 7.63 1.69
N ALA A 34 5.28 6.56 0.90
CA ALA A 34 4.58 6.49 -0.37
C ALA A 34 3.06 6.40 -0.14
N VAL A 35 2.26 7.14 -0.92
CA VAL A 35 0.81 7.05 -0.85
C VAL A 35 0.32 5.67 -1.26
N GLU A 36 0.97 5.07 -2.24
CA GLU A 36 0.68 3.73 -2.73
C GLU A 36 1.95 2.89 -2.67
N HIS A 37 1.89 1.79 -1.93
CA HIS A 37 2.95 0.80 -1.80
C HIS A 37 2.30 -0.57 -1.72
N THR A 38 2.79 -1.53 -2.50
CA THR A 38 2.24 -2.88 -2.50
C THR A 38 3.28 -3.92 -2.87
N VAL A 39 3.10 -5.12 -2.30
CA VAL A 39 3.79 -6.31 -2.72
C VAL A 39 2.86 -7.09 -3.65
N LEU A 40 3.23 -7.20 -4.91
CA LEU A 40 2.51 -7.99 -5.90
C LEU A 40 2.86 -9.46 -5.70
N ALA A 41 1.88 -10.23 -5.29
CA ALA A 41 2.00 -11.68 -5.12
C ALA A 41 1.49 -12.43 -6.35
N ALA A 42 1.93 -13.67 -6.53
CA ALA A 42 1.49 -14.55 -7.60
C ALA A 42 0.00 -14.86 -7.45
N PRO A 43 -0.86 -14.51 -8.43
CA PRO A 43 -2.31 -14.78 -8.36
C PRO A 43 -2.62 -16.28 -8.49
N ARG A 44 -1.68 -17.04 -9.02
CA ARG A 44 -1.77 -18.48 -9.23
C ARG A 44 -0.41 -19.14 -9.12
N GLN A 45 -0.41 -20.44 -8.87
CA GLN A 45 0.79 -21.25 -9.01
C GLN A 45 1.13 -21.46 -10.51
N GLY A 46 2.42 -21.48 -10.83
CA GLY A 46 2.84 -21.75 -12.20
C GLY A 46 4.26 -21.31 -12.51
N ARG A 47 4.67 -21.59 -13.74
CA ARG A 47 5.96 -21.17 -14.25
C ARG A 47 5.88 -19.73 -14.78
N ILE A 48 6.78 -18.88 -14.35
CA ILE A 48 6.97 -17.55 -14.92
C ILE A 48 7.63 -17.72 -16.30
N LEU A 49 7.05 -17.12 -17.31
CA LEU A 49 7.64 -17.08 -18.65
C LEU A 49 8.57 -15.89 -18.80
N GLU A 50 8.14 -14.73 -18.33
CA GLU A 50 8.86 -13.47 -18.49
C GLU A 50 8.62 -12.56 -17.29
N VAL A 51 9.67 -11.86 -16.85
CA VAL A 51 9.60 -10.73 -15.90
C VAL A 51 10.08 -9.51 -16.65
N LYS A 52 9.16 -8.62 -17.04
CA LYS A 52 9.48 -7.39 -17.77
C LYS A 52 9.99 -6.29 -16.86
N ALA A 53 9.51 -6.27 -15.61
CA ALA A 53 9.87 -5.28 -14.62
C ALA A 53 11.34 -5.43 -14.16
N ARG A 54 12.09 -4.33 -14.21
CA ARG A 54 13.45 -4.24 -13.66
C ARG A 54 13.44 -3.42 -12.38
N LEU A 55 14.35 -3.77 -11.46
CA LEU A 55 14.52 -2.99 -10.23
C LEU A 55 14.92 -1.55 -10.58
N GLY A 56 14.24 -0.58 -9.97
CA GLY A 56 14.42 0.85 -10.23
C GLY A 56 13.71 1.37 -11.49
N GLU A 57 12.96 0.52 -12.22
CA GLU A 57 12.23 0.91 -13.41
C GLU A 57 10.88 1.55 -13.04
N ARG A 58 10.55 2.66 -13.70
CA ARG A 58 9.23 3.29 -13.59
C ARG A 58 8.25 2.61 -14.50
N VAL A 59 7.09 2.31 -13.98
CA VAL A 59 6.01 1.62 -14.68
C VAL A 59 4.72 2.41 -14.56
N ALA A 60 3.93 2.41 -15.63
CA ALA A 60 2.61 3.00 -15.63
C ALA A 60 1.55 1.95 -15.23
N LYS A 61 0.45 2.40 -14.65
CA LYS A 61 -0.72 1.57 -14.36
C LYS A 61 -1.15 0.78 -15.59
N GLY A 62 -1.39 -0.52 -15.41
CA GLY A 62 -1.76 -1.45 -16.48
C GLY A 62 -0.60 -2.00 -17.31
N ASN A 63 0.64 -1.59 -17.04
CA ASN A 63 1.80 -2.20 -17.69
C ASN A 63 1.98 -3.63 -17.18
N ALA A 64 2.11 -4.59 -18.10
CA ALA A 64 2.38 -5.98 -17.78
C ALA A 64 3.79 -6.13 -17.20
N LEU A 65 3.87 -6.60 -15.95
CA LEU A 65 5.12 -6.76 -15.20
C LEU A 65 5.64 -8.19 -15.22
N VAL A 66 4.73 -9.17 -15.04
CA VAL A 66 5.05 -10.59 -15.04
C VAL A 66 4.08 -11.34 -15.94
N ARG A 67 4.60 -12.28 -16.71
CA ARG A 67 3.81 -13.19 -17.54
C ARG A 67 4.08 -14.64 -17.14
N PHE A 68 3.01 -15.38 -16.92
CA PHE A 68 3.06 -16.82 -16.66
C PHE A 68 2.97 -17.63 -17.96
N ASP A 69 3.34 -18.90 -17.90
CA ASP A 69 3.02 -19.89 -18.94
C ASP A 69 1.52 -20.19 -18.88
N CYS A 70 0.81 -19.78 -19.92
CA CYS A 70 -0.66 -19.80 -19.97
C CYS A 70 -1.22 -20.76 -21.00
N ARG A 71 -0.44 -21.70 -21.47
CA ARG A 71 -0.90 -22.71 -22.45
C ARG A 71 -2.07 -23.53 -21.90
N SER A 72 -2.03 -23.95 -20.63
CA SER A 72 -3.14 -24.70 -20.01
C SER A 72 -4.40 -23.86 -19.80
N PRO A 73 -4.38 -22.70 -19.13
CA PRO A 73 -5.55 -21.82 -19.03
C PRO A 73 -6.14 -21.41 -20.38
N GLN A 74 -5.29 -21.20 -21.39
CA GLN A 74 -5.75 -20.88 -22.73
C GLN A 74 -6.53 -22.03 -23.34
N ALA A 75 -6.02 -23.27 -23.24
CA ALA A 75 -6.73 -24.45 -23.71
C ALA A 75 -8.04 -24.68 -22.94
N GLU A 76 -8.05 -24.48 -21.63
CA GLU A 76 -9.26 -24.57 -20.79
C GLU A 76 -10.34 -23.59 -21.25
N ARG A 77 -9.95 -22.32 -21.48
CA ARG A 77 -10.85 -21.30 -22.03
C ARG A 77 -11.41 -21.70 -23.42
N ASP A 78 -10.57 -22.25 -24.29
CA ASP A 78 -10.99 -22.66 -25.64
C ASP A 78 -11.97 -23.83 -25.59
N VAL A 79 -11.77 -24.81 -24.69
CA VAL A 79 -12.73 -25.88 -24.42
C VAL A 79 -14.05 -25.32 -23.91
N ALA A 80 -14.04 -24.43 -22.91
CA ALA A 80 -15.25 -23.81 -22.37
C ALA A 80 -16.00 -23.00 -23.44
N ARG A 81 -15.28 -22.29 -24.31
CA ARG A 81 -15.86 -21.56 -25.44
C ARG A 81 -16.56 -22.50 -26.44
N ALA A 82 -15.94 -23.64 -26.76
CA ALA A 82 -16.53 -24.63 -27.64
C ALA A 82 -17.83 -25.24 -27.05
N ARG A 83 -17.82 -25.52 -25.70
CA ARG A 83 -19.03 -25.99 -24.98
C ARG A 83 -20.17 -24.99 -25.09
N LEU A 84 -19.90 -23.69 -24.82
CA LEU A 84 -20.90 -22.65 -24.93
C LEU A 84 -21.45 -22.55 -26.35
N SER A 85 -20.60 -22.68 -27.38
CA SER A 85 -21.01 -22.67 -28.77
C SER A 85 -21.96 -23.83 -29.08
N ALA A 86 -21.63 -25.03 -28.61
CA ALA A 86 -22.47 -26.21 -28.80
C ALA A 86 -23.82 -26.07 -28.06
N ALA A 87 -23.82 -25.60 -26.82
CA ALA A 87 -25.06 -25.37 -26.07
C ALA A 87 -25.97 -24.34 -26.74
N ARG A 88 -25.40 -23.24 -27.25
CA ARG A 88 -26.18 -22.25 -28.03
C ARG A 88 -26.78 -22.82 -29.32
N ALA A 89 -26.02 -23.63 -30.02
CA ALA A 89 -26.51 -24.29 -31.23
C ALA A 89 -27.69 -25.24 -30.91
N GLN A 90 -27.54 -26.06 -29.85
CA GLN A 90 -28.61 -26.97 -29.41
C GLN A 90 -29.87 -26.20 -28.97
N HIS A 91 -29.69 -25.13 -28.17
CA HIS A 91 -30.82 -24.31 -27.73
C HIS A 91 -31.55 -23.66 -28.92
N LYS A 92 -30.79 -23.19 -29.91
CA LYS A 92 -31.39 -22.64 -31.15
C LYS A 92 -32.24 -23.69 -31.88
N VAL A 93 -31.71 -24.91 -32.07
CA VAL A 93 -32.46 -26.02 -32.72
C VAL A 93 -33.70 -26.34 -31.91
N ASN A 94 -33.62 -26.41 -30.58
CA ASN A 94 -34.77 -26.68 -29.72
C ASN A 94 -35.85 -25.58 -29.87
N LYS A 95 -35.46 -24.32 -29.92
CA LYS A 95 -36.38 -23.19 -30.15
C LYS A 95 -37.07 -23.29 -31.52
N ASP A 96 -36.31 -23.62 -32.56
CA ASP A 96 -36.86 -23.79 -33.90
C ASP A 96 -37.85 -25.00 -33.93
N LEU A 97 -37.55 -26.12 -33.30
CA LEU A 97 -38.46 -27.30 -33.21
C LEU A 97 -39.71 -26.97 -32.38
N GLN A 98 -39.61 -26.16 -31.32
CA GLN A 98 -40.77 -25.73 -30.55
C GLN A 98 -41.75 -24.90 -31.39
N ALA A 99 -41.28 -24.07 -32.31
CA ALA A 99 -42.12 -23.31 -33.22
C ALA A 99 -42.99 -24.23 -34.09
N TYR A 100 -42.52 -25.45 -34.36
CA TYR A 100 -43.29 -26.50 -35.07
C TYR A 100 -44.02 -27.48 -34.13
N GLN A 101 -44.07 -27.19 -32.82
CA GLN A 101 -44.70 -28.07 -31.76
C GLN A 101 -44.09 -29.46 -31.67
N ASN A 102 -42.85 -29.65 -32.09
CA ASN A 102 -42.14 -30.94 -32.09
C ASN A 102 -41.33 -31.19 -30.82
N ILE A 103 -41.32 -30.26 -29.88
CA ILE A 103 -40.56 -30.36 -28.62
C ILE A 103 -41.32 -29.65 -27.49
N SER A 104 -41.14 -30.08 -26.27
CA SER A 104 -41.79 -29.48 -25.08
C SER A 104 -41.17 -28.13 -24.70
N ALA A 105 -41.97 -27.29 -24.06
CA ALA A 105 -41.43 -26.04 -23.48
C ALA A 105 -40.33 -26.27 -22.44
N LEU A 106 -40.45 -27.37 -21.68
CA LEU A 106 -39.46 -27.77 -20.68
C LEU A 106 -38.09 -28.07 -21.33
N GLU A 107 -38.04 -28.74 -22.48
CA GLU A 107 -36.78 -29.02 -23.17
C GLU A 107 -36.10 -27.76 -23.67
N VAL A 108 -36.88 -26.76 -24.13
CA VAL A 108 -36.33 -25.45 -24.50
C VAL A 108 -35.75 -24.72 -23.28
N GLU A 109 -36.50 -24.76 -22.15
CA GLU A 109 -36.02 -24.17 -20.90
C GLU A 109 -34.74 -24.83 -20.39
N LEU A 110 -34.69 -26.17 -20.37
CA LEU A 110 -33.49 -26.93 -20.01
C LEU A 110 -32.30 -26.61 -20.90
N SER A 111 -32.50 -26.51 -22.20
CA SER A 111 -31.41 -26.12 -23.12
C SER A 111 -30.97 -24.67 -22.93
N GLY A 112 -31.88 -23.79 -22.51
CA GLY A 112 -31.54 -22.41 -22.11
C GLY A 112 -30.66 -22.37 -20.86
N ALA A 113 -31.05 -23.13 -19.84
CA ALA A 113 -30.24 -23.25 -18.60
C ALA A 113 -28.83 -23.84 -18.87
N GLU A 114 -28.71 -24.77 -19.83
CA GLU A 114 -27.41 -25.29 -20.27
C GLU A 114 -26.54 -24.23 -20.93
N VAL A 115 -27.11 -23.30 -21.72
CA VAL A 115 -26.38 -22.16 -22.29
C VAL A 115 -25.86 -21.25 -21.18
N GLU A 116 -26.68 -20.96 -20.16
CA GLU A 116 -26.27 -20.14 -19.02
C GLU A 116 -25.15 -20.81 -18.21
N ARG A 117 -25.25 -22.13 -17.96
CA ARG A 117 -24.19 -22.90 -17.29
C ARG A 117 -22.87 -22.84 -18.08
N ALA A 118 -22.91 -23.10 -19.38
CA ALA A 118 -21.72 -23.09 -20.23
C ALA A 118 -21.11 -21.68 -20.35
N ALA A 119 -21.94 -20.62 -20.32
CA ALA A 119 -21.47 -19.24 -20.29
C ALA A 119 -20.75 -18.92 -18.98
N ALA A 120 -21.26 -19.40 -17.84
CA ALA A 120 -20.60 -19.24 -16.55
C ALA A 120 -19.26 -19.99 -16.50
N GLU A 121 -19.18 -21.22 -17.04
CA GLU A 121 -17.93 -21.99 -17.16
C GLU A 121 -16.89 -21.24 -18.01
N LEU A 122 -17.29 -20.65 -19.13
CA LEU A 122 -16.39 -19.84 -19.96
C LEU A 122 -15.86 -18.62 -19.19
N LYS A 123 -16.73 -17.93 -18.46
CA LYS A 123 -16.33 -16.78 -17.64
C LYS A 123 -15.29 -17.16 -16.57
N VAL A 124 -15.45 -18.31 -15.91
CA VAL A 124 -14.46 -18.81 -14.95
C VAL A 124 -13.11 -19.07 -15.63
N ALA A 125 -13.13 -19.71 -16.82
CA ALA A 125 -11.91 -19.96 -17.58
C ALA A 125 -11.22 -18.66 -18.06
N GLU A 126 -12.00 -17.63 -18.42
CA GLU A 126 -11.49 -16.30 -18.80
C GLU A 126 -10.83 -15.57 -17.63
N VAL A 127 -11.41 -15.65 -16.42
CA VAL A 127 -10.79 -15.09 -15.19
C VAL A 127 -9.46 -15.78 -14.91
N ARG A 128 -9.41 -17.12 -14.96
CA ARG A 128 -8.14 -17.87 -14.77
C ARG A 128 -7.09 -17.53 -15.83
N LEU A 129 -7.51 -17.21 -17.05
CA LEU A 129 -6.60 -16.74 -18.09
C LEU A 129 -6.11 -15.32 -17.80
N GLY A 130 -6.96 -14.47 -17.20
CA GLY A 130 -6.57 -13.14 -16.72
C GLY A 130 -5.42 -13.18 -15.70
N ASP A 131 -5.42 -14.18 -14.81
CA ASP A 131 -4.37 -14.39 -13.80
C ASP A 131 -2.99 -14.73 -14.40
N CYS A 132 -2.92 -14.83 -15.72
CA CYS A 132 -1.68 -15.13 -16.45
C CYS A 132 -0.76 -13.93 -16.63
N VAL A 133 -1.26 -12.73 -16.43
CA VAL A 133 -0.49 -11.50 -16.51
C VAL A 133 -0.70 -10.74 -15.22
N VAL A 134 0.38 -10.28 -14.64
CA VAL A 134 0.34 -9.40 -13.48
C VAL A 134 0.71 -8.01 -13.94
N ASP A 135 -0.26 -7.12 -13.86
CA ASP A 135 -0.14 -5.74 -14.29
C ASP A 135 0.14 -4.81 -13.09
N ALA A 136 0.74 -3.65 -13.37
CA ALA A 136 0.92 -2.59 -12.38
C ALA A 136 -0.44 -2.00 -11.95
N PRO A 137 -0.80 -2.01 -10.66
CA PRO A 137 -2.08 -1.47 -10.18
C PRO A 137 -2.12 0.07 -10.17
N PHE A 138 -0.96 0.72 -10.11
CA PHE A 138 -0.79 2.18 -10.13
C PHE A 138 0.54 2.57 -10.79
N ASP A 139 0.71 3.86 -11.05
CA ASP A 139 1.97 4.42 -11.56
C ASP A 139 3.02 4.45 -10.46
N GLY A 140 4.15 3.78 -10.66
CA GLY A 140 5.17 3.65 -9.62
C GLY A 140 6.54 3.22 -10.12
N GLU A 141 7.41 2.88 -9.18
CA GLU A 141 8.74 2.34 -9.42
C GLU A 141 8.81 0.95 -8.78
N VAL A 142 9.47 0.02 -9.44
CA VAL A 142 9.75 -1.33 -8.93
C VAL A 142 10.88 -1.24 -7.91
N VAL A 143 10.54 -1.34 -6.62
CA VAL A 143 11.50 -1.21 -5.51
C VAL A 143 11.99 -2.55 -4.98
N GLY A 144 11.32 -3.66 -5.36
CA GLY A 144 11.73 -5.02 -5.02
C GLY A 144 11.41 -6.01 -6.13
N ARG A 145 12.31 -6.98 -6.34
CA ARG A 145 12.10 -8.07 -7.29
C ARG A 145 12.59 -9.38 -6.68
N ASN A 146 11.65 -10.29 -6.41
CA ASN A 146 11.91 -11.57 -5.72
C ASN A 146 11.82 -12.79 -6.65
N VAL A 147 11.50 -12.58 -7.94
CA VAL A 147 11.31 -13.67 -8.91
C VAL A 147 12.13 -13.48 -10.17
N ASN A 148 12.39 -14.59 -10.84
CA ASN A 148 13.17 -14.64 -12.09
C ASN A 148 12.35 -15.29 -13.22
N PRO A 149 12.66 -14.99 -14.49
CA PRO A 149 12.14 -15.75 -15.62
C PRO A 149 12.40 -17.24 -15.45
N TYR A 150 11.44 -18.05 -15.90
CA TYR A 150 11.48 -19.52 -15.86
C TYR A 150 11.40 -20.16 -14.47
N GLN A 151 11.30 -19.36 -13.41
CA GLN A 151 11.07 -19.85 -12.06
C GLN A 151 9.64 -20.37 -11.92
N TRP A 152 9.46 -21.41 -11.09
CA TRP A 152 8.15 -21.84 -10.62
C TRP A 152 7.82 -21.12 -9.34
N VAL A 153 6.59 -20.62 -9.21
CA VAL A 153 6.08 -19.93 -8.02
C VAL A 153 4.77 -20.54 -7.54
N SER A 154 4.52 -20.42 -6.24
CA SER A 154 3.27 -20.81 -5.61
C SER A 154 2.28 -19.63 -5.60
N ALA A 155 0.98 -19.92 -5.52
CA ALA A 155 -0.03 -18.87 -5.34
C ALA A 155 0.22 -18.12 -4.01
N GLY A 156 0.17 -16.78 -4.03
CA GLY A 156 0.45 -15.92 -2.89
C GLY A 156 1.94 -15.61 -2.66
N GLU A 157 2.86 -16.21 -3.43
CA GLU A 157 4.29 -15.95 -3.31
C GLU A 157 4.62 -14.50 -3.74
N PRO A 158 5.37 -13.72 -2.92
CA PRO A 158 5.75 -12.35 -3.25
C PRO A 158 6.65 -12.32 -4.49
N MET A 159 6.28 -11.54 -5.49
CA MET A 159 7.02 -11.44 -6.75
C MET A 159 7.73 -10.11 -6.93
N LEU A 160 7.00 -9.03 -6.85
CA LEU A 160 7.49 -7.67 -7.07
C LEU A 160 6.98 -6.76 -5.97
N GLU A 161 7.76 -5.73 -5.68
CA GLU A 161 7.35 -4.65 -4.78
C GLU A 161 7.30 -3.36 -5.57
N LEU A 162 6.15 -2.69 -5.51
CA LEU A 162 5.87 -1.47 -6.26
C LEU A 162 5.55 -0.33 -5.31
N SER A 163 6.19 0.81 -5.52
CA SER A 163 6.00 2.01 -4.70
C SER A 163 5.74 3.22 -5.59
N SER A 164 4.76 4.05 -5.21
CA SER A 164 4.55 5.35 -5.84
C SER A 164 5.72 6.27 -5.49
N VAL A 165 6.31 6.88 -6.52
CA VAL A 165 7.43 7.83 -6.36
C VAL A 165 7.01 9.29 -6.57
N VAL A 166 5.86 9.50 -7.19
CA VAL A 166 5.33 10.83 -7.50
C VAL A 166 4.44 11.35 -6.38
N ARG A 167 3.65 10.44 -5.78
CA ARG A 167 2.75 10.78 -4.68
C ARG A 167 3.29 10.22 -3.37
N PHE A 168 3.61 11.09 -2.45
CA PHE A 168 4.06 10.73 -1.12
C PHE A 168 3.46 11.67 -0.07
N GLU A 169 3.42 11.21 1.15
CA GLU A 169 2.97 11.91 2.33
C GLU A 169 4.12 11.98 3.34
N ILE A 170 4.06 12.93 4.25
CA ILE A 170 5.01 13.04 5.35
C ILE A 170 4.27 12.62 6.61
N GLU A 171 4.67 11.48 7.18
CA GLU A 171 4.19 11.03 8.48
C GLU A 171 5.00 11.72 9.56
N VAL A 172 4.34 12.42 10.47
CA VAL A 172 4.95 13.15 11.58
C VAL A 172 4.36 12.66 12.88
N VAL A 173 5.22 12.34 13.84
CA VAL A 173 4.79 11.94 15.18
C VAL A 173 5.02 13.11 16.14
N VAL A 174 3.95 13.58 16.76
CA VAL A 174 4.00 14.71 17.69
C VAL A 174 3.39 14.33 19.06
N PRO A 175 3.80 14.97 20.17
CA PRO A 175 3.13 14.81 21.44
C PRO A 175 1.63 15.16 21.36
N ALA A 176 0.76 14.40 22.00
CA ALA A 176 -0.69 14.62 21.96
C ALA A 176 -1.09 16.04 22.47
N ALA A 177 -0.32 16.61 23.37
CA ALA A 177 -0.49 17.99 23.82
C ALA A 177 -0.48 19.03 22.69
N TRP A 178 0.14 18.71 21.55
CA TRP A 178 0.19 19.60 20.38
C TRP A 178 -1.13 19.70 19.60
N LEU A 179 -2.08 18.84 19.87
CA LEU A 179 -3.44 18.91 19.26
C LEU A 179 -4.18 20.21 19.59
N THR A 180 -3.74 20.92 20.63
CA THR A 180 -4.30 22.26 20.96
C THR A 180 -3.86 23.35 19.98
N ARG A 181 -2.67 23.18 19.35
CA ARG A 181 -2.05 24.19 18.49
C ARG A 181 -1.90 23.76 17.03
N VAL A 182 -1.81 22.46 16.76
CA VAL A 182 -1.69 21.90 15.39
C VAL A 182 -3.05 21.35 14.98
N LYS A 183 -3.53 21.85 13.84
CA LYS A 183 -4.82 21.46 13.24
C LYS A 183 -4.61 21.05 11.79
N GLU A 184 -5.60 20.44 11.18
CA GLU A 184 -5.63 20.26 9.73
C GLU A 184 -5.45 21.61 9.02
N GLY A 185 -4.65 21.63 7.97
CA GLY A 185 -4.24 22.86 7.29
C GLY A 185 -3.02 23.58 7.88
N SER A 186 -2.55 23.19 9.08
CA SER A 186 -1.31 23.75 9.67
C SER A 186 -0.12 23.55 8.73
N ALA A 187 0.63 24.62 8.45
CA ALA A 187 1.83 24.55 7.65
C ALA A 187 2.97 23.91 8.46
N LEU A 188 3.82 23.17 7.78
CA LEU A 188 5.07 22.64 8.33
C LEU A 188 6.17 22.61 7.25
N THR A 189 7.39 22.51 7.71
CA THR A 189 8.58 22.35 6.86
C THR A 189 9.29 21.07 7.28
N PHE A 190 9.50 20.19 6.32
CA PHE A 190 10.27 18.96 6.48
C PHE A 190 11.66 19.15 5.89
N VAL A 191 12.69 18.77 6.61
CA VAL A 191 14.09 18.80 6.15
C VAL A 191 14.62 17.39 6.14
N ALA A 192 14.86 16.84 4.95
CA ALA A 192 15.35 15.46 4.79
C ALA A 192 16.80 15.34 5.28
N ASP A 193 17.08 14.38 6.18
CA ASP A 193 18.42 14.18 6.73
C ASP A 193 19.44 13.76 5.66
N ALA A 194 19.01 12.89 4.72
CA ALA A 194 19.90 12.31 3.73
C ALA A 194 20.36 13.34 2.67
N THR A 195 19.54 14.32 2.33
CA THR A 195 19.80 15.25 1.21
C THR A 195 19.86 16.71 1.63
N GLY A 196 19.43 17.05 2.85
CA GLY A 196 19.26 18.42 3.31
C GLY A 196 18.14 19.19 2.59
N GLN A 197 17.38 18.51 1.71
CA GLN A 197 16.29 19.13 0.97
C GLN A 197 15.15 19.51 1.89
N THR A 198 14.61 20.68 1.64
CA THR A 198 13.51 21.26 2.40
C THR A 198 12.22 21.13 1.62
N VAL A 199 11.19 20.54 2.23
CA VAL A 199 9.86 20.36 1.65
C VAL A 199 8.84 21.11 2.50
N ALA A 200 8.17 22.08 1.89
CA ALA A 200 7.01 22.73 2.51
C ALA A 200 5.79 21.81 2.40
N ALA A 201 5.06 21.65 3.48
CA ALA A 201 3.89 20.77 3.54
C ALA A 201 2.80 21.36 4.43
N LYS A 202 1.60 20.81 4.32
CA LYS A 202 0.45 21.11 5.21
C LYS A 202 -0.08 19.84 5.80
N VAL A 203 -0.48 19.89 7.08
CA VAL A 203 -1.20 18.81 7.74
C VAL A 203 -2.50 18.56 6.99
N ALA A 204 -2.61 17.40 6.36
CA ALA A 204 -3.80 16.99 5.62
C ALA A 204 -4.80 16.27 6.52
N ARG A 205 -4.30 15.45 7.45
CA ARG A 205 -5.11 14.63 8.36
C ARG A 205 -4.39 14.45 9.68
N ILE A 206 -5.17 14.34 10.74
CA ILE A 206 -4.73 13.93 12.07
C ILE A 206 -5.30 12.54 12.33
N VAL A 207 -4.46 11.59 12.70
CA VAL A 207 -4.95 10.24 13.02
C VAL A 207 -5.57 10.24 14.40
N ASP A 208 -6.87 9.94 14.51
CA ASP A 208 -7.65 9.97 15.76
C ASP A 208 -7.30 8.83 16.73
N ARG A 209 -6.02 8.50 16.82
CA ARG A 209 -5.52 7.51 17.75
C ARG A 209 -4.24 8.02 18.42
N ILE A 210 -4.33 8.19 19.73
CA ILE A 210 -3.18 8.51 20.58
C ILE A 210 -2.56 7.19 21.04
N ASP A 211 -1.26 7.05 20.90
CA ASP A 211 -0.53 5.95 21.49
C ASP A 211 -0.49 6.12 23.02
N PRO A 212 -1.04 5.16 23.80
CA PRO A 212 -1.18 5.34 25.25
C PRO A 212 0.16 5.27 26.00
N VAL A 213 1.21 4.70 25.41
CA VAL A 213 2.52 4.55 26.05
C VAL A 213 3.38 5.77 25.80
N SER A 214 3.49 6.20 24.56
CA SER A 214 4.32 7.35 24.17
C SER A 214 3.58 8.69 24.27
N GLN A 215 2.25 8.68 24.46
CA GLN A 215 1.41 9.88 24.47
C GLN A 215 1.56 10.72 23.20
N THR A 216 1.73 10.06 22.05
CA THR A 216 1.93 10.71 20.75
C THR A 216 0.75 10.48 19.83
N VAL A 217 0.60 11.39 18.86
CA VAL A 217 -0.36 11.32 17.77
C VAL A 217 0.36 11.41 16.43
N ARG A 218 -0.16 10.74 15.43
CA ARG A 218 0.38 10.78 14.08
C ARG A 218 -0.37 11.80 13.23
N LEU A 219 0.40 12.65 12.57
CA LEU A 219 -0.09 13.61 11.59
C LEU A 219 0.36 13.14 10.21
N ILE A 220 -0.52 13.31 9.23
CA ILE A 220 -0.21 13.07 7.83
C ILE A 220 -0.19 14.42 7.13
N ALA A 221 0.92 14.79 6.55
CA ALA A 221 1.09 16.03 5.82
C ALA A 221 1.35 15.78 4.34
N THR A 222 0.78 16.63 3.50
CA THR A 222 1.00 16.59 2.05
C THR A 222 1.90 17.75 1.62
N PRO A 223 2.87 17.52 0.72
CA PRO A 223 3.68 18.58 0.14
C PRO A 223 2.81 19.63 -0.54
N THR A 224 3.20 20.91 -0.42
CA THR A 224 2.48 22.03 -1.06
C THR A 224 3.13 22.51 -2.35
N GLY A 225 4.27 21.94 -2.73
CA GLY A 225 5.02 22.26 -3.94
C GLY A 225 5.78 21.07 -4.49
N GLU A 226 6.60 21.30 -5.51
CA GLU A 226 7.47 20.25 -6.05
C GLU A 226 8.51 19.85 -4.99
N ALA A 227 8.54 18.58 -4.67
CA ALA A 227 9.47 18.00 -3.69
C ALA A 227 10.59 17.24 -4.43
N VAL A 228 11.45 17.99 -5.09
CA VAL A 228 12.58 17.44 -5.86
C VAL A 228 13.66 16.94 -4.91
N GLY A 229 14.20 15.75 -5.19
CA GLY A 229 15.33 15.19 -4.43
C GLY A 229 14.96 14.47 -3.13
N VAL A 230 13.68 14.27 -2.86
CA VAL A 230 13.20 13.44 -1.74
C VAL A 230 12.56 12.16 -2.25
N ARG A 231 12.63 11.09 -1.46
CA ARG A 231 12.09 9.77 -1.81
C ARG A 231 11.38 9.14 -0.61
N PRO A 232 10.35 8.30 -0.84
CA PRO A 232 9.77 7.50 0.21
C PRO A 232 10.86 6.73 0.99
N GLY A 233 10.69 6.63 2.31
CA GLY A 233 11.65 6.04 3.22
C GLY A 233 12.65 7.03 3.84
N MET A 234 12.77 8.26 3.33
CA MET A 234 13.62 9.28 3.96
C MET A 234 13.01 9.79 5.24
N SER A 235 13.83 9.91 6.29
CA SER A 235 13.51 10.56 7.54
C SER A 235 14.06 11.98 7.58
N GLY A 236 13.49 12.83 8.43
CA GLY A 236 13.93 14.21 8.55
C GLY A 236 13.36 14.93 9.75
N ALA A 237 13.87 16.12 9.98
CA ALA A 237 13.37 17.03 11.00
C ALA A 237 12.14 17.78 10.48
N VAL A 238 11.13 17.92 11.33
CA VAL A 238 9.91 18.69 11.03
C VAL A 238 9.87 19.95 11.89
N ARG A 239 9.61 21.07 11.25
CA ARG A 239 9.42 22.35 11.93
C ARG A 239 8.05 22.92 11.63
N PHE A 240 7.33 23.26 12.66
CA PHE A 240 6.12 24.05 12.55
C PHE A 240 6.51 25.51 12.68
N PRO A 241 5.99 26.42 11.85
CA PRO A 241 6.23 27.85 12.05
C PRO A 241 5.72 28.21 13.45
N ALA A 242 6.51 28.99 14.19
CA ALA A 242 6.04 29.54 15.45
C ALA A 242 4.73 30.26 15.14
N SER A 243 3.64 29.91 15.85
CA SER A 243 2.37 30.64 15.70
C SER A 243 2.67 32.09 15.91
N ALA A 244 2.53 32.89 14.86
CA ALA A 244 2.59 34.34 14.99
C ALA A 244 1.51 34.73 16.01
N GLY A 245 1.97 35.19 17.16
CA GLY A 245 1.26 35.86 18.22
C GLY A 245 -0.24 35.61 18.38
N ALA A 246 -0.60 34.95 19.44
CA ALA A 246 -1.76 35.37 20.19
C ALA A 246 -1.40 36.68 20.93
N ASP A 247 -1.39 37.77 20.20
CA ASP A 247 -1.55 39.11 20.78
C ASP A 247 -2.96 39.56 20.40
N SER A 248 -3.85 39.44 21.36
CA SER A 248 -4.94 40.39 21.68
C SER A 248 -5.70 39.89 22.87
#